data_458104c264a5463bd3b848083f470e43
#
_entry.id   458104c264a5463bd3b848083f470e43
#
_cell.length_a   1.000
_cell.length_b   1.000
_cell.length_c   1.000
_cell.angle_alpha   90.00
_cell.angle_beta   90.00
_cell.angle_gamma   90.00
#
_symmetry.space_group_name_H-M   'P 1'
#
loop_
_entity.id
_entity.type
_entity.pdbx_description
1 polymer ?
#
loop_
_entity_poly.entity_id
_entity_poly.type
_entity_poly.pdbx_seq_one_letter_code
_entity_poly.pdbx_strand_id
1 'polypeptide(L)'
;YNLPKQEVPAGLDWDLWLGPLSEKFYYNHELNPLLDEKGRDECWGAWRWYQGMGGGFTTDWGAHMFDQAQWSIGKDGSGPTEILPPSCSPYDCLTYRYDNGIELAQMDFGHGQAVKVYGENGWIIVGRGKFLASSEEFMPNKVDEQKVYETNVPHYQNFIDSIKSRRDPSVPVEVGHSSCTMCTLGNIAYELNRPLEWNPIVQKFMNDVEANSKLHYEYRKPYSLD
;
A
#
# COMPACT_ATOMS: atom_id res chain seq x y z
N TYR A 1 2.35 -19.65 -9.21
CA TYR A 1 1.36 -20.32 -8.37
C TYR A 1 1.63 -21.83 -8.35
N ASN A 2 1.87 -22.38 -7.19
CA ASN A 2 2.39 -23.74 -7.03
C ASN A 2 1.64 -24.59 -5.97
N LEU A 3 0.51 -24.12 -5.47
CA LEU A 3 -0.33 -24.89 -4.56
C LEU A 3 -0.99 -26.06 -5.30
N PRO A 4 -1.27 -27.20 -4.65
CA PRO A 4 -2.04 -28.27 -5.25
C PRO A 4 -3.49 -27.84 -5.49
N LYS A 5 -4.07 -28.25 -6.63
CA LYS A 5 -5.47 -28.01 -6.92
C LYS A 5 -6.35 -28.82 -5.98
N GLN A 6 -7.37 -28.18 -5.41
CA GLN A 6 -8.37 -28.79 -4.55
C GLN A 6 -9.78 -28.59 -5.10
N GLU A 7 -10.72 -29.37 -4.61
CA GLU A 7 -12.14 -29.16 -4.92
C GLU A 7 -12.65 -27.90 -4.24
N VAL A 8 -13.47 -27.16 -4.97
CA VAL A 8 -14.11 -25.94 -4.45
C VAL A 8 -15.15 -26.36 -3.40
N PRO A 9 -15.11 -25.79 -2.17
CA PRO A 9 -16.10 -26.12 -1.14
C PRO A 9 -17.53 -25.80 -1.58
N ALA A 10 -18.46 -26.61 -1.13
CA ALA A 10 -19.88 -26.34 -1.35
C ALA A 10 -20.26 -24.95 -0.77
N GLY A 11 -20.91 -24.13 -1.58
CA GLY A 11 -21.30 -22.77 -1.19
C GLY A 11 -20.28 -21.67 -1.48
N LEU A 12 -19.07 -22.01 -1.95
CA LEU A 12 -18.12 -21.02 -2.46
C LEU A 12 -18.25 -20.91 -3.98
N ASP A 13 -18.60 -19.74 -4.46
CA ASP A 13 -18.51 -19.40 -5.88
C ASP A 13 -17.06 -18.96 -6.18
N TRP A 14 -16.25 -19.91 -6.62
CA TRP A 14 -14.85 -19.66 -6.92
C TRP A 14 -14.64 -18.73 -8.10
N ASP A 15 -15.54 -18.78 -9.08
CA ASP A 15 -15.48 -17.91 -10.24
C ASP A 15 -15.71 -16.44 -9.85
N LEU A 16 -16.69 -16.20 -9.01
CA LEU A 16 -16.98 -14.86 -8.47
C LEU A 16 -15.86 -14.38 -7.55
N TRP A 17 -15.30 -15.27 -6.70
CA TRP A 17 -14.17 -14.92 -5.82
C TRP A 17 -12.93 -14.55 -6.62
N LEU A 18 -12.62 -15.31 -7.67
CA LEU A 18 -11.47 -15.08 -8.54
C LEU A 18 -11.59 -13.76 -9.32
N GLY A 19 -12.80 -13.35 -9.67
CA GLY A 19 -13.07 -12.09 -10.37
C GLY A 19 -12.29 -11.98 -11.69
N PRO A 20 -11.58 -10.87 -11.94
CA PRO A 20 -10.86 -10.64 -13.19
C PRO A 20 -9.56 -11.44 -13.33
N LEU A 21 -9.15 -12.15 -12.28
CA LEU A 21 -7.90 -12.90 -12.30
C LEU A 21 -7.93 -14.08 -13.27
N SER A 22 -6.76 -14.47 -13.72
CA SER A 22 -6.60 -15.60 -14.63
C SER A 22 -7.08 -16.92 -14.02
N GLU A 23 -7.74 -17.76 -14.80
CA GLU A 23 -8.17 -19.11 -14.42
C GLU A 23 -7.01 -20.07 -14.06
N LYS A 24 -5.77 -19.67 -14.31
CA LYS A 24 -4.59 -20.41 -13.82
C LYS A 24 -4.54 -20.49 -12.29
N PHE A 25 -5.23 -19.60 -11.60
CA PHE A 25 -5.38 -19.61 -10.15
C PHE A 25 -6.58 -20.47 -9.77
N TYR A 26 -6.38 -21.74 -9.58
CA TYR A 26 -7.40 -22.67 -9.09
C TYR A 26 -7.52 -22.65 -7.57
N TYR A 27 -8.61 -23.16 -7.04
CA TYR A 27 -8.86 -23.16 -5.61
C TYR A 27 -7.83 -24.01 -4.84
N ASN A 28 -7.40 -23.48 -3.72
CA ASN A 28 -6.73 -24.16 -2.63
C ASN A 28 -7.13 -23.47 -1.31
N HIS A 29 -7.37 -24.24 -0.25
CA HIS A 29 -7.86 -23.71 1.02
C HIS A 29 -6.88 -22.74 1.69
N GLU A 30 -5.57 -22.86 1.43
CA GLU A 30 -4.58 -21.91 1.95
C GLU A 30 -4.77 -20.49 1.40
N LEU A 31 -5.34 -20.35 0.21
CA LEU A 31 -5.64 -19.03 -0.36
C LEU A 31 -6.72 -18.32 0.45
N ASN A 32 -7.70 -19.06 0.88
CA ASN A 32 -8.83 -18.53 1.63
C ASN A 32 -9.38 -19.59 2.59
N PRO A 33 -8.75 -19.78 3.78
CA PRO A 33 -9.21 -20.74 4.77
C PRO A 33 -10.65 -20.46 5.23
N LEU A 34 -11.40 -21.52 5.52
CA LEU A 34 -12.74 -21.38 6.08
C LEU A 34 -12.65 -20.89 7.53
N LEU A 35 -13.50 -19.92 7.88
CA LEU A 35 -13.49 -19.25 9.18
C LEU A 35 -13.81 -20.18 10.36
N ASP A 36 -14.51 -21.28 10.09
CA ASP A 36 -15.04 -22.17 11.14
C ASP A 36 -14.00 -23.18 11.65
N GLU A 37 -12.88 -23.36 10.95
CA GLU A 37 -11.92 -24.43 11.25
C GLU A 37 -10.78 -23.96 12.15
N LYS A 38 -10.54 -22.64 12.23
CA LYS A 38 -9.36 -22.08 12.87
C LYS A 38 -9.65 -20.71 13.50
N GLY A 39 -8.83 -20.32 14.48
CA GLY A 39 -8.92 -18.99 15.08
C GLY A 39 -8.67 -17.85 14.06
N ARG A 40 -9.04 -16.62 14.44
CA ARG A 40 -8.96 -15.44 13.56
C ARG A 40 -7.60 -15.25 12.89
N ASP A 41 -6.52 -15.51 13.61
CA ASP A 41 -5.16 -15.32 13.08
C ASP A 41 -4.76 -16.38 12.05
N GLU A 42 -5.43 -17.53 12.08
CA GLU A 42 -5.20 -18.62 11.15
C GLU A 42 -6.07 -18.54 9.87
N CYS A 43 -7.06 -17.65 9.87
CA CYS A 43 -7.92 -17.38 8.70
C CYS A 43 -7.33 -16.32 7.76
N TRP A 44 -6.08 -15.94 7.94
CA TRP A 44 -5.42 -14.95 7.10
C TRP A 44 -5.03 -15.58 5.75
N GLY A 45 -5.86 -15.38 4.74
CA GLY A 45 -5.69 -16.04 3.44
C GLY A 45 -4.35 -15.76 2.77
N ALA A 46 -3.68 -16.82 2.33
CA ALA A 46 -2.37 -16.75 1.68
C ALA A 46 -2.40 -16.14 0.27
N TRP A 47 -3.57 -15.85 -0.29
CA TRP A 47 -3.72 -15.17 -1.58
C TRP A 47 -2.88 -13.88 -1.68
N ARG A 48 -2.66 -13.20 -0.55
CA ARG A 48 -1.87 -11.97 -0.45
C ARG A 48 -0.45 -12.11 -0.97
N TRP A 49 0.11 -13.32 -0.84
CA TRP A 49 1.50 -13.62 -1.11
C TRP A 49 1.75 -14.11 -2.54
N TYR A 50 0.68 -14.36 -3.31
CA TYR A 50 0.80 -14.83 -4.69
C TYR A 50 0.69 -13.66 -5.65
N GLN A 51 1.74 -13.51 -6.47
CA GLN A 51 1.78 -12.50 -7.53
C GLN A 51 0.59 -12.66 -8.49
N GLY A 52 -0.10 -11.57 -8.74
CA GLY A 52 -1.33 -11.52 -9.54
C GLY A 52 -2.62 -11.62 -8.71
N MET A 53 -2.57 -12.13 -7.45
CA MET A 53 -3.69 -12.06 -6.52
C MET A 53 -3.52 -10.94 -5.50
N GLY A 54 -2.29 -10.79 -4.98
CA GLY A 54 -1.89 -9.73 -4.07
C GLY A 54 -0.50 -9.24 -4.39
N GLY A 55 -0.05 -8.22 -3.68
CA GLY A 55 1.28 -7.62 -3.84
C GLY A 55 2.20 -7.86 -2.64
N GLY A 56 1.92 -8.91 -1.84
CA GLY A 56 2.72 -9.24 -0.67
C GLY A 56 2.63 -8.20 0.44
N PHE A 57 3.60 -8.23 1.33
CA PHE A 57 3.64 -7.37 2.50
C PHE A 57 3.71 -5.87 2.13
N THR A 58 4.32 -5.54 1.01
CA THR A 58 4.44 -4.17 0.50
C THR A 58 3.08 -3.54 0.21
N THR A 59 2.13 -4.30 -0.36
CA THR A 59 0.77 -3.80 -0.65
C THR A 59 -0.20 -3.98 0.51
N ASP A 60 0.08 -4.89 1.42
CA ASP A 60 -0.75 -5.13 2.59
C ASP A 60 -0.42 -4.09 3.69
N TRP A 61 0.55 -4.38 4.54
CA TRP A 61 0.96 -3.45 5.60
C TRP A 61 1.74 -2.23 5.09
N GLY A 62 2.50 -2.40 4.01
CA GLY A 62 3.25 -1.32 3.39
C GLY A 62 2.37 -0.15 2.97
N ALA A 63 1.16 -0.39 2.48
CA ALA A 63 0.22 0.65 2.10
C ALA A 63 -0.05 1.65 3.23
N HIS A 64 -0.23 1.17 4.47
CA HIS A 64 -0.45 2.04 5.63
C HIS A 64 0.77 2.91 5.96
N MET A 65 1.97 2.36 5.79
CA MET A 65 3.19 3.09 6.12
C MET A 65 3.57 4.08 5.02
N PHE A 66 3.40 3.71 3.77
CA PHE A 66 3.65 4.61 2.63
C PHE A 66 2.66 5.77 2.60
N ASP A 67 1.40 5.53 2.93
CA ASP A 67 0.40 6.58 3.07
C ASP A 67 0.81 7.61 4.12
N GLN A 68 1.15 7.16 5.34
CA GLN A 68 1.64 8.03 6.40
C GLN A 68 2.91 8.78 6.01
N ALA A 69 3.83 8.11 5.31
CA ALA A 69 5.08 8.71 4.87
C ALA A 69 4.83 9.81 3.83
N GLN A 70 4.04 9.53 2.78
CA GLN A 70 3.70 10.53 1.76
C GLN A 70 2.95 11.73 2.35
N TRP A 71 1.99 11.47 3.24
CA TRP A 71 1.28 12.54 3.94
C TRP A 71 2.23 13.40 4.77
N SER A 72 3.15 12.81 5.50
CA SER A 72 4.12 13.53 6.35
C SER A 72 5.06 14.44 5.58
N ILE A 73 5.31 14.17 4.31
CA ILE A 73 6.16 14.97 3.42
C ILE A 73 5.36 15.81 2.41
N GLY A 74 4.02 15.84 2.54
CA GLY A 74 3.14 16.61 1.66
C GLY A 74 3.07 16.09 0.22
N LYS A 75 3.20 14.76 0.04
CA LYS A 75 3.20 14.11 -1.28
C LYS A 75 2.06 13.10 -1.46
N ASP A 76 1.07 13.11 -0.60
CA ASP A 76 -0.08 12.19 -0.60
C ASP A 76 -0.97 12.28 -1.86
N GLY A 77 -0.92 13.36 -2.60
CA GLY A 77 -1.56 13.50 -3.93
C GLY A 77 -0.61 13.37 -5.11
N SER A 78 0.61 12.84 -4.91
CA SER A 78 1.65 12.76 -5.93
C SER A 78 2.38 11.41 -5.83
N GLY A 79 3.69 11.39 -6.08
CA GLY A 79 4.52 10.18 -5.97
C GLY A 79 6.00 10.46 -6.14
N PRO A 80 6.83 9.43 -6.03
CA PRO A 80 8.26 9.51 -6.28
C PRO A 80 8.53 9.74 -7.77
N THR A 81 9.77 10.14 -8.07
CA THR A 81 10.28 10.27 -9.45
C THR A 81 11.26 9.16 -9.80
N GLU A 82 11.84 8.50 -8.82
CA GLU A 82 12.75 7.37 -9.01
C GLU A 82 12.50 6.30 -7.93
N ILE A 83 12.59 5.04 -8.34
CA ILE A 83 12.47 3.88 -7.44
C ILE A 83 13.73 3.02 -7.58
N LEU A 84 14.38 2.75 -6.45
CA LEU A 84 15.61 1.96 -6.37
C LEU A 84 15.33 0.64 -5.63
N PRO A 85 15.54 -0.52 -6.27
CA PRO A 85 15.54 -1.79 -5.55
C PRO A 85 16.74 -1.86 -4.58
N PRO A 86 16.74 -2.81 -3.62
CA PRO A 86 17.82 -2.93 -2.63
C PRO A 86 19.22 -2.97 -3.24
N SER A 87 19.39 -3.70 -4.34
CA SER A 87 20.69 -3.84 -5.04
C SER A 87 21.26 -2.54 -5.61
N CYS A 88 20.43 -1.50 -5.75
CA CYS A 88 20.79 -0.21 -6.35
C CYS A 88 20.64 0.95 -5.36
N SER A 89 20.11 0.68 -4.17
CA SER A 89 19.91 1.68 -3.13
C SER A 89 21.14 1.82 -2.23
N PRO A 90 21.49 3.04 -1.79
CA PRO A 90 22.56 3.24 -0.82
C PRO A 90 22.24 2.72 0.58
N TYR A 91 20.98 2.30 0.82
CA TYR A 91 20.49 1.81 2.11
C TYR A 91 20.25 0.30 2.13
N ASP A 92 20.61 -0.43 1.06
CA ASP A 92 20.34 -1.87 0.90
C ASP A 92 18.87 -2.25 1.07
N CYS A 93 17.94 -1.34 0.78
CA CYS A 93 16.50 -1.52 0.86
C CYS A 93 15.78 -0.77 -0.25
N LEU A 94 14.51 -1.09 -0.45
CA LEU A 94 13.67 -0.36 -1.41
C LEU A 94 13.62 1.13 -1.05
N THR A 95 14.00 1.97 -2.00
CA THR A 95 14.10 3.42 -1.79
C THR A 95 13.37 4.17 -2.89
N TYR A 96 12.63 5.18 -2.49
CA TYR A 96 11.92 6.10 -3.37
C TYR A 96 12.52 7.49 -3.24
N ARG A 97 12.79 8.12 -4.37
CA ARG A 97 13.27 9.50 -4.45
C ARG A 97 12.20 10.40 -5.00
N TYR A 98 12.06 11.57 -4.40
CA TYR A 98 11.11 12.58 -4.82
C TYR A 98 11.80 13.74 -5.51
N ASP A 99 11.03 14.51 -6.28
CA ASP A 99 11.50 15.68 -7.04
C ASP A 99 12.11 16.80 -6.17
N ASN A 100 11.79 16.83 -4.89
CA ASN A 100 12.31 17.77 -3.90
C ASN A 100 13.55 17.28 -3.14
N GLY A 101 14.12 16.13 -3.53
CA GLY A 101 15.31 15.53 -2.93
C GLY A 101 15.05 14.71 -1.66
N ILE A 102 13.79 14.55 -1.23
CA ILE A 102 13.45 13.64 -0.13
C ILE A 102 13.62 12.20 -0.60
N GLU A 103 14.19 11.37 0.27
CA GLU A 103 14.29 9.92 0.08
C GLU A 103 13.43 9.21 1.15
N LEU A 104 12.68 8.20 0.71
CA LEU A 104 11.92 7.31 1.57
C LEU A 104 12.49 5.90 1.42
N ALA A 105 13.01 5.35 2.51
CA ALA A 105 13.62 4.02 2.56
C ALA A 105 12.76 3.05 3.38
N GLN A 106 12.41 1.91 2.78
CA GLN A 106 11.65 0.85 3.44
C GLN A 106 12.60 -0.07 4.20
N MET A 107 12.80 0.18 5.47
CA MET A 107 13.74 -0.59 6.31
C MET A 107 13.15 -0.90 7.69
N ASP A 108 13.65 -1.95 8.30
CA ASP A 108 13.42 -2.18 9.72
C ASP A 108 14.37 -1.30 10.55
N PHE A 109 13.79 -0.44 11.36
CA PHE A 109 14.51 0.42 12.29
C PHE A 109 14.17 0.13 13.76
N GLY A 110 13.64 -1.08 14.03
CA GLY A 110 13.40 -1.59 15.38
C GLY A 110 12.11 -1.10 16.05
N HIS A 111 11.20 -0.49 15.31
CA HIS A 111 9.94 0.05 15.85
C HIS A 111 8.67 -0.59 15.28
N GLY A 112 8.81 -1.67 14.54
CA GLY A 112 7.70 -2.37 13.88
C GLY A 112 7.06 -1.50 12.79
N GLN A 113 5.73 -1.53 12.72
CA GLN A 113 4.98 -0.77 11.72
C GLN A 113 4.89 0.71 12.12
N ALA A 114 5.86 1.48 11.70
CA ALA A 114 5.97 2.90 11.98
C ALA A 114 6.70 3.63 10.84
N VAL A 115 6.55 4.94 10.80
CA VAL A 115 7.30 5.84 9.93
C VAL A 115 8.21 6.69 10.79
N LYS A 116 9.47 6.81 10.41
CA LYS A 116 10.43 7.74 11.00
C LYS A 116 10.71 8.85 10.00
N VAL A 117 10.48 10.08 10.41
CA VAL A 117 10.74 11.27 9.59
C VAL A 117 11.89 12.03 10.20
N TYR A 118 12.90 12.30 9.38
CA TYR A 118 14.02 13.16 9.74
C TYR A 118 13.80 14.56 9.13
N GLY A 119 13.76 15.57 10.00
CA GLY A 119 13.73 16.97 9.63
C GLY A 119 15.09 17.62 9.88
N GLU A 120 15.22 18.91 9.56
CA GLU A 120 16.45 19.67 9.75
C GLU A 120 16.88 19.76 11.23
N ASN A 121 15.93 19.82 12.15
CA ASN A 121 16.19 20.05 13.56
C ASN A 121 16.02 18.81 14.45
N GLY A 122 15.61 17.69 13.86
CA GLY A 122 15.40 16.47 14.63
C GLY A 122 14.58 15.42 13.87
N TRP A 123 14.02 14.47 14.61
CA TRP A 123 13.23 13.39 14.04
C TRP A 123 11.98 13.11 14.89
N ILE A 124 10.99 12.56 14.22
CA ILE A 124 9.80 11.96 14.86
C ILE A 124 9.61 10.53 14.39
N ILE A 125 8.98 9.70 15.21
CA ILE A 125 8.49 8.37 14.84
C ILE A 125 6.99 8.33 15.10
N VAL A 126 6.23 7.93 14.11
CA VAL A 126 4.78 7.80 14.18
C VAL A 126 4.38 6.37 13.81
N GLY A 127 3.56 5.76 14.64
CA GLY A 127 3.00 4.43 14.41
C GLY A 127 1.69 4.28 15.16
N ARG A 128 1.06 3.13 15.05
CA ARG A 128 -0.20 2.86 15.77
C ARG A 128 0.02 2.89 17.29
N GLY A 129 -0.60 3.87 17.95
CA GLY A 129 -0.46 4.08 19.41
C GLY A 129 0.95 4.48 19.87
N LYS A 130 1.80 4.94 18.94
CA LYS A 130 3.17 5.34 19.23
C LYS A 130 3.50 6.68 18.61
N PHE A 131 4.04 7.60 19.41
CA PHE A 131 4.69 8.81 18.96
C PHE A 131 5.98 9.01 19.76
N LEU A 132 7.09 9.16 19.08
CA LEU A 132 8.41 9.46 19.70
C LEU A 132 9.02 10.63 18.94
N ALA A 133 9.84 11.40 19.65
CA ALA A 133 10.55 12.53 19.07
C ALA A 133 11.96 12.64 19.62
N SER A 134 12.84 13.30 18.90
CA SER A 134 14.23 13.57 19.32
C SER A 134 14.33 14.62 20.42
N SER A 135 13.30 15.43 20.60
CA SER A 135 13.22 16.50 21.60
C SER A 135 11.76 16.68 22.05
N GLU A 136 11.57 17.16 23.29
CA GLU A 136 10.24 17.45 23.83
C GLU A 136 9.51 18.53 23.03
N GLU A 137 10.22 19.44 22.38
CA GLU A 137 9.59 20.49 21.54
C GLU A 137 8.86 19.94 20.32
N PHE A 138 9.23 18.73 19.86
CA PHE A 138 8.57 18.02 18.75
C PHE A 138 7.46 17.07 19.22
N MET A 139 7.29 16.93 20.54
CA MET A 139 6.15 16.20 21.06
C MET A 139 4.87 17.00 20.80
N PRO A 140 3.79 16.36 20.34
CA PRO A 140 2.53 17.05 20.18
C PRO A 140 2.17 17.68 21.54
N ASN A 141 1.97 19.00 21.58
CA ASN A 141 1.29 19.63 22.69
C ASN A 141 0.05 18.81 22.96
N LYS A 142 -0.30 18.59 24.26
CA LYS A 142 -1.46 17.79 24.67
C LYS A 142 -2.49 17.84 23.57
N VAL A 143 -2.64 16.72 22.87
CA VAL A 143 -3.56 16.61 21.75
C VAL A 143 -4.86 17.16 22.31
N ASP A 144 -5.35 18.23 21.70
CA ASP A 144 -6.66 18.73 22.03
C ASP A 144 -7.61 17.59 21.75
N GLU A 145 -7.97 16.84 22.81
CA GLU A 145 -8.77 15.62 22.72
C GLU A 145 -10.04 15.92 21.94
N GLN A 146 -10.56 17.12 22.06
CA GLN A 146 -11.71 17.60 21.31
C GLN A 146 -11.40 17.69 19.80
N LYS A 147 -10.22 18.16 19.43
CA LYS A 147 -9.79 18.25 18.02
C LYS A 147 -9.50 16.88 17.39
N VAL A 148 -9.00 15.92 18.16
CA VAL A 148 -8.87 14.52 17.72
C VAL A 148 -10.23 13.89 17.52
N TYR A 149 -11.20 14.18 18.37
CA TYR A 149 -12.58 13.71 18.21
C TYR A 149 -13.34 14.46 17.10
N GLU A 150 -13.07 15.72 16.84
CA GLU A 150 -13.65 16.48 15.73
C GLU A 150 -13.09 16.02 14.37
N THR A 151 -11.83 15.61 14.32
CA THR A 151 -11.23 14.96 13.14
C THR A 151 -11.62 13.47 13.04
N ASN A 152 -11.99 12.86 14.14
CA ASN A 152 -12.66 11.56 14.23
C ASN A 152 -14.19 11.70 14.26
N VAL A 153 -14.78 12.66 13.56
CA VAL A 153 -16.11 12.43 12.98
C VAL A 153 -16.03 11.01 12.44
N PRO A 154 -16.83 10.07 12.94
CA PRO A 154 -16.61 8.69 12.66
C PRO A 154 -16.34 8.57 11.18
N HIS A 155 -15.27 7.92 10.81
CA HIS A 155 -14.88 7.73 9.40
C HIS A 155 -16.08 7.33 8.53
N TYR A 156 -16.98 6.55 9.10
CA TYR A 156 -18.26 6.20 8.52
C TYR A 156 -19.21 7.38 8.31
N GLN A 157 -19.26 8.35 9.24
CA GLN A 157 -20.09 9.54 9.09
C GLN A 157 -19.56 10.44 7.97
N ASN A 158 -18.23 10.60 7.87
CA ASN A 158 -17.60 11.34 6.78
C ASN A 158 -17.96 10.72 5.41
N PHE A 159 -17.92 9.38 5.29
CA PHE A 159 -18.32 8.68 4.08
C PHE A 159 -19.79 8.93 3.72
N ILE A 160 -20.71 8.82 4.70
CA ILE A 160 -22.13 9.06 4.47
C ILE A 160 -22.42 10.51 4.11
N ASP A 161 -21.75 11.45 4.76
CA ASP A 161 -21.90 12.87 4.47
C ASP A 161 -21.37 13.25 3.09
N SER A 162 -20.30 12.62 2.65
CA SER A 162 -19.76 12.77 1.30
C SER A 162 -20.73 12.24 0.25
N ILE A 163 -21.38 11.09 0.49
CA ILE A 163 -22.44 10.56 -0.40
C ILE A 163 -23.59 11.57 -0.54
N LYS A 164 -24.04 12.14 0.57
CA LYS A 164 -25.19 13.06 0.60
C LYS A 164 -24.85 14.42 -0.02
N SER A 165 -23.70 14.96 0.32
CA SER A 165 -23.29 16.30 -0.10
C SER A 165 -22.63 16.34 -1.49
N ARG A 166 -22.21 15.19 -2.00
CA ARG A 166 -21.38 15.06 -3.22
C ARG A 166 -20.07 15.85 -3.13
N ARG A 167 -19.55 16.02 -1.94
CA ARG A 167 -18.21 16.57 -1.68
C ARG A 167 -17.25 15.42 -1.41
N ASP A 168 -15.97 15.69 -1.67
CA ASP A 168 -14.93 14.72 -1.39
C ASP A 168 -14.88 14.35 0.09
N PRO A 169 -14.57 13.09 0.42
CA PRO A 169 -14.29 12.68 1.79
C PRO A 169 -12.97 13.32 2.29
N SER A 170 -12.71 13.18 3.58
CA SER A 170 -11.46 13.65 4.21
C SER A 170 -10.21 13.05 3.56
N VAL A 171 -10.34 11.84 3.00
CA VAL A 171 -9.31 11.18 2.20
C VAL A 171 -9.93 10.87 0.84
N PRO A 172 -9.71 11.71 -0.17
CA PRO A 172 -10.20 11.46 -1.51
C PRO A 172 -9.50 10.28 -2.18
N VAL A 173 -10.13 9.72 -3.21
CA VAL A 173 -9.64 8.50 -3.88
C VAL A 173 -8.24 8.67 -4.48
N GLU A 174 -7.86 9.88 -4.85
CA GLU A 174 -6.54 10.22 -5.40
C GLU A 174 -5.42 9.93 -4.38
N VAL A 175 -5.67 10.18 -3.10
CA VAL A 175 -4.71 9.85 -2.03
C VAL A 175 -4.54 8.33 -1.91
N GLY A 176 -5.66 7.59 -1.88
CA GLY A 176 -5.63 6.12 -1.86
C GLY A 176 -4.94 5.54 -3.09
N HIS A 177 -5.20 6.10 -4.27
CA HIS A 177 -4.53 5.73 -5.52
C HIS A 177 -3.02 5.99 -5.46
N SER A 178 -2.61 7.15 -4.95
CA SER A 178 -1.19 7.52 -4.80
C SER A 178 -0.46 6.53 -3.89
N SER A 179 -1.04 6.19 -2.73
CA SER A 179 -0.45 5.23 -1.79
C SER A 179 -0.37 3.81 -2.38
N CYS A 180 -1.40 3.37 -3.10
CA CYS A 180 -1.40 2.09 -3.81
C CYS A 180 -0.35 2.07 -4.93
N THR A 181 -0.20 3.17 -5.65
CA THR A 181 0.81 3.33 -6.70
C THR A 181 2.21 3.11 -6.15
N MET A 182 2.55 3.72 -5.01
CA MET A 182 3.85 3.49 -4.36
C MET A 182 4.15 2.01 -4.13
N CYS A 183 3.18 1.27 -3.60
CA CYS A 183 3.32 -0.17 -3.36
C CYS A 183 3.61 -0.94 -4.67
N THR A 184 2.86 -0.61 -5.72
CA THR A 184 2.99 -1.25 -7.03
C THR A 184 4.35 -0.94 -7.67
N LEU A 185 4.78 0.32 -7.65
CA LEU A 185 6.09 0.74 -8.16
C LEU A 185 7.23 0.01 -7.45
N GLY A 186 7.14 -0.13 -6.12
CA GLY A 186 8.10 -0.89 -5.32
C GLY A 186 8.19 -2.35 -5.74
N ASN A 187 7.06 -3.02 -5.90
CA ASN A 187 7.03 -4.41 -6.35
C ASN A 187 7.61 -4.58 -7.76
N ILE A 188 7.35 -3.65 -8.67
CA ILE A 188 7.93 -3.67 -10.02
C ILE A 188 9.44 -3.48 -9.96
N ALA A 189 9.93 -2.56 -9.10
CA ALA A 189 11.36 -2.37 -8.91
C ALA A 189 12.06 -3.60 -8.32
N TYR A 190 11.43 -4.30 -7.37
CA TYR A 190 11.92 -5.58 -6.87
C TYR A 190 12.01 -6.64 -7.98
N GLU A 191 10.97 -6.75 -8.80
CA GLU A 191 10.91 -7.75 -9.87
C GLU A 191 11.97 -7.50 -10.95
N LEU A 192 12.13 -6.25 -11.39
CA LEU A 192 13.05 -5.86 -12.44
C LEU A 192 14.50 -5.70 -11.95
N ASN A 193 14.67 -5.54 -10.65
CA ASN A 193 15.96 -5.39 -9.96
C ASN A 193 16.89 -4.35 -10.58
N ARG A 194 16.35 -3.21 -10.96
CA ARG A 194 17.06 -2.06 -11.52
C ARG A 194 16.38 -0.75 -11.17
N PRO A 195 17.08 0.41 -11.21
CA PRO A 195 16.45 1.72 -11.03
C PRO A 195 15.32 1.94 -12.06
N LEU A 196 14.25 2.57 -11.63
CA LEU A 196 13.09 2.91 -12.45
C LEU A 196 12.77 4.39 -12.32
N GLU A 197 12.66 5.09 -13.44
CA GLU A 197 12.21 6.48 -13.49
C GLU A 197 10.70 6.53 -13.67
N TRP A 198 10.00 7.23 -12.79
CA TRP A 198 8.56 7.37 -12.79
C TRP A 198 8.13 8.82 -12.95
N ASN A 199 7.12 9.05 -13.74
CA ASN A 199 6.46 10.34 -13.81
C ASN A 199 5.08 10.28 -13.13
N PRO A 200 4.93 10.88 -11.93
CA PRO A 200 3.68 10.80 -11.16
C PRO A 200 2.52 11.57 -11.79
N ILE A 201 2.78 12.48 -12.73
CA ILE A 201 1.73 13.27 -13.40
C ILE A 201 1.07 12.44 -14.51
N VAL A 202 1.88 11.81 -15.37
CA VAL A 202 1.38 10.98 -16.48
C VAL A 202 1.24 9.52 -16.10
N GLN A 203 1.65 9.14 -14.88
CA GLN A 203 1.57 7.80 -14.31
C GLN A 203 2.16 6.72 -15.23
N LYS A 204 3.42 6.95 -15.62
CA LYS A 204 4.18 6.04 -16.48
C LYS A 204 5.65 6.02 -16.10
N PHE A 205 6.26 4.86 -16.29
CA PHE A 205 7.73 4.77 -16.31
C PHE A 205 8.26 5.43 -17.57
N MET A 206 9.32 6.24 -17.39
CA MET A 206 9.87 7.03 -18.48
C MET A 206 10.74 6.15 -19.39
N ASN A 207 10.40 6.11 -20.67
CA ASN A 207 11.13 5.36 -21.71
C ASN A 207 11.35 3.86 -21.38
N ASP A 208 10.46 3.25 -20.62
CA ASP A 208 10.58 1.88 -20.13
C ASP A 208 9.32 1.06 -20.46
N VAL A 209 9.34 0.40 -21.60
CA VAL A 209 8.22 -0.41 -22.10
C VAL A 209 7.98 -1.63 -21.21
N GLU A 210 9.06 -2.25 -20.71
CA GLU A 210 8.97 -3.43 -19.86
C GLU A 210 8.31 -3.10 -18.51
N ALA A 211 8.78 -2.04 -17.83
CA ALA A 211 8.19 -1.61 -16.58
C ALA A 211 6.72 -1.17 -16.76
N ASN A 212 6.41 -0.44 -17.84
CA ASN A 212 5.06 -0.02 -18.15
C ASN A 212 4.11 -1.21 -18.42
N SER A 213 4.61 -2.30 -18.99
CA SER A 213 3.79 -3.50 -19.21
C SER A 213 3.36 -4.21 -17.92
N LYS A 214 4.01 -3.90 -16.79
CA LYS A 214 3.71 -4.45 -15.47
C LYS A 214 2.69 -3.63 -14.65
N LEU A 215 2.30 -2.47 -15.14
CA LEU A 215 1.30 -1.61 -14.49
C LEU A 215 -0.11 -2.16 -14.57
N HIS A 216 -0.34 -3.10 -15.48
CA HIS A 216 -1.63 -3.71 -15.72
C HIS A 216 -1.46 -5.18 -16.08
N TYR A 217 -2.46 -5.98 -15.75
CA TYR A 217 -2.59 -7.37 -16.22
C TYR A 217 -3.90 -7.55 -16.99
N GLU A 218 -3.90 -8.47 -17.94
CA GLU A 218 -5.04 -8.76 -18.76
C GLU A 218 -6.15 -9.41 -17.94
N TYR A 219 -7.35 -8.81 -17.97
CA TYR A 219 -8.52 -9.37 -17.29
C TYR A 219 -9.11 -10.51 -18.11
N ARG A 220 -9.51 -11.59 -17.43
CA ARG A 220 -10.30 -12.63 -18.08
C ARG A 220 -11.72 -12.13 -18.36
N LYS A 221 -12.33 -12.65 -19.43
CA LYS A 221 -13.74 -12.36 -19.72
C LYS A 221 -14.66 -12.95 -18.64
N PRO A 222 -15.80 -12.28 -18.28
CA PRO A 222 -16.33 -11.07 -18.92
C PRO A 222 -15.84 -9.74 -18.32
N TYR A 223 -14.83 -9.75 -17.49
CA TYR A 223 -14.36 -8.55 -16.78
C TYR A 223 -13.61 -7.61 -17.73
N SER A 224 -13.91 -6.30 -17.63
CA SER A 224 -13.18 -5.21 -18.28
C SER A 224 -13.23 -3.95 -17.43
N LEU A 225 -12.39 -2.96 -17.75
CA LEU A 225 -12.42 -1.62 -17.17
C LEU A 225 -13.14 -0.60 -18.05
N ASP A 226 -13.65 -1.03 -19.20
CA ASP A 226 -14.37 -0.21 -20.20
C ASP A 226 -15.84 0.02 -19.79
#